data_723d91b96b78c2dd680b651fe7736357
#
_entry.id   723d91b96b78c2dd680b651fe7736357
#
_cell.length_a   1.000
_cell.length_b   1.000
_cell.length_c   1.000
_cell.angle_alpha   90.00
_cell.angle_beta   90.00
_cell.angle_gamma   90.00
#
_symmetry.space_group_name_H-M   'P 1'
#
loop_
_entity.id
_entity.type
_entity.pdbx_description
1 polymer ?
#
loop_
_entity_poly.entity_id
_entity_poly.type
_entity_poly.pdbx_seq_one_letter_code
_entity_poly.pdbx_strand_id
1 'polypeptide(L)'
;GNINKPFWNNVPFTEDFVDISGGDFPTPRFRTRAKICWDERNLYIAALLEGNEIWATIKQRDSVMYYDNDFEVFIDPSGSTHNYMELEMNAFNTQWDLLLTMPYRNGGRSVTAWNMPGVETACMISGEVNNPAADNKFWSVEIKIPFAGLTETYSKEKNPPELERCYPVRNAPTTGEVWRMNFSRVQWTVDVADGKYAKRTGTDGKPLPEDNWVWAATGLIDIHYPETWAYVFFTENGESCPMPEEEKIKLEMYKIYYAQHEFCRRFGCFAKTAEEAAACLPTGFAYDADAAKNTIVETTSRYFELSRKLTCGKTMVVQCDGFNYIE
;
A
#
# COMPACT_ATOMS: atom_id res chain seq x y z
N GLY A 1 -19.50 -5.63 9.24
CA GLY A 1 -18.97 -4.28 9.45
C GLY A 1 -18.96 -3.85 10.92
N ASN A 2 -19.49 -4.67 11.84
CA ASN A 2 -19.48 -4.33 13.26
C ASN A 2 -18.16 -4.72 13.92
N ILE A 3 -17.28 -3.76 14.12
CA ILE A 3 -15.96 -3.94 14.72
C ILE A 3 -15.99 -4.04 16.28
N ASN A 4 -17.15 -3.91 16.89
CA ASN A 4 -17.33 -4.02 18.35
C ASN A 4 -17.73 -5.44 18.81
N LYS A 5 -17.72 -6.44 17.93
CA LYS A 5 -17.97 -7.84 18.32
C LYS A 5 -16.76 -8.46 19.04
N PRO A 6 -16.99 -9.51 19.84
CA PRO A 6 -15.95 -10.14 20.66
C PRO A 6 -14.70 -10.55 19.91
N PHE A 7 -14.83 -10.92 18.63
CA PHE A 7 -13.73 -11.27 17.75
C PHE A 7 -12.62 -10.21 17.73
N TRP A 8 -12.99 -8.91 17.74
CA TRP A 8 -12.04 -7.80 17.65
C TRP A 8 -11.52 -7.27 18.98
N ASN A 9 -12.02 -7.77 20.13
CA ASN A 9 -11.70 -7.20 21.44
C ASN A 9 -10.20 -7.26 21.78
N ASN A 10 -9.52 -8.32 21.37
CA ASN A 10 -8.11 -8.54 21.68
C ASN A 10 -7.17 -8.11 20.52
N VAL A 11 -7.72 -7.60 19.43
CA VAL A 11 -6.92 -7.10 18.33
C VAL A 11 -6.72 -5.59 18.52
N PRO A 12 -5.47 -5.11 18.69
CA PRO A 12 -5.20 -3.69 18.85
C PRO A 12 -5.51 -2.94 17.54
N PHE A 13 -5.77 -1.64 17.67
CA PHE A 13 -5.76 -0.75 16.52
C PHE A 13 -4.33 -0.44 16.11
N THR A 14 -4.15 -0.13 14.83
CA THR A 14 -2.96 0.57 14.32
C THR A 14 -2.87 1.96 14.96
N GLU A 15 -1.78 2.65 14.72
CA GLU A 15 -1.68 4.09 14.90
C GLU A 15 -2.77 4.78 14.06
N ASP A 16 -3.08 6.03 14.41
CA ASP A 16 -3.98 6.86 13.63
C ASP A 16 -3.36 7.16 12.24
N PHE A 17 -4.18 7.18 11.22
CA PHE A 17 -3.72 7.53 9.88
C PHE A 17 -3.21 8.97 9.82
N VAL A 18 -2.24 9.18 8.96
CA VAL A 18 -1.59 10.47 8.69
C VAL A 18 -1.79 10.86 7.23
N ASP A 19 -1.45 12.11 6.88
CA ASP A 19 -1.40 12.51 5.47
C ASP A 19 -0.39 11.64 4.70
N ILE A 20 -0.72 11.28 3.47
CA ILE A 20 0.13 10.41 2.62
C ILE A 20 1.52 10.99 2.39
N SER A 21 1.65 12.31 2.35
CA SER A 21 2.94 12.99 2.20
C SER A 21 3.78 12.95 3.49
N GLY A 22 3.17 12.62 4.63
CA GLY A 22 3.83 12.54 5.93
C GLY A 22 4.39 13.89 6.42
N GLY A 23 5.32 13.82 7.37
CA GLY A 23 6.07 14.99 7.82
C GLY A 23 5.22 16.10 8.44
N ASP A 24 5.37 17.33 7.91
CA ASP A 24 4.74 18.53 8.44
C ASP A 24 3.33 18.80 7.87
N PHE A 25 2.73 17.82 7.19
CA PHE A 25 1.37 17.98 6.68
C PHE A 25 0.34 17.99 7.81
N PRO A 26 -0.80 18.67 7.63
CA PRO A 26 -1.82 18.76 8.66
C PRO A 26 -2.32 17.38 9.09
N THR A 27 -2.59 17.22 10.38
CA THR A 27 -3.27 16.04 10.90
C THR A 27 -4.63 15.87 10.19
N PRO A 28 -4.99 14.66 9.76
CA PRO A 28 -6.30 14.35 9.22
C PRO A 28 -7.45 14.93 10.07
N ARG A 29 -8.42 15.60 9.44
CA ARG A 29 -9.56 16.18 10.15
C ARG A 29 -10.49 15.17 10.78
N PHE A 30 -10.44 13.93 10.27
CA PHE A 30 -11.17 12.78 10.81
C PHE A 30 -10.22 11.65 11.12
N ARG A 31 -10.38 11.07 12.28
CA ARG A 31 -9.56 9.95 12.72
C ARG A 31 -9.88 8.68 11.95
N THR A 32 -8.86 7.97 11.54
CA THR A 32 -8.97 6.62 10.95
C THR A 32 -7.91 5.71 11.55
N ARG A 33 -8.28 4.46 11.78
CA ARG A 33 -7.38 3.42 12.28
C ARG A 33 -7.91 2.05 11.93
N ALA A 34 -7.03 1.09 11.81
CA ALA A 34 -7.36 -0.27 11.40
C ALA A 34 -6.98 -1.30 12.45
N LYS A 35 -7.47 -2.51 12.28
CA LYS A 35 -7.09 -3.71 13.01
C LYS A 35 -6.76 -4.79 12.00
N ILE A 36 -5.75 -5.61 12.30
CA ILE A 36 -5.32 -6.72 11.47
C ILE A 36 -5.16 -7.94 12.37
N CYS A 37 -5.71 -9.07 11.95
CA CYS A 37 -5.42 -10.38 12.53
C CYS A 37 -5.58 -11.46 11.48
N TRP A 38 -5.19 -12.67 11.80
CA TRP A 38 -5.19 -13.77 10.87
C TRP A 38 -5.44 -15.11 11.58
N ASP A 39 -5.85 -16.10 10.78
CA ASP A 39 -5.94 -17.50 11.17
C ASP A 39 -5.26 -18.39 10.13
N GLU A 40 -5.48 -19.67 10.18
CA GLU A 40 -4.88 -20.65 9.27
C GLU A 40 -5.33 -20.49 7.80
N ARG A 41 -6.37 -19.70 7.52
CA ARG A 41 -6.97 -19.60 6.19
C ARG A 41 -7.14 -18.18 5.68
N ASN A 42 -7.31 -17.22 6.58
CA ASN A 42 -7.74 -15.88 6.20
C ASN A 42 -6.96 -14.80 6.94
N LEU A 43 -6.77 -13.71 6.24
CA LEU A 43 -6.43 -12.39 6.80
C LEU A 43 -7.74 -11.65 7.09
N TYR A 44 -7.84 -11.04 8.25
CA TYR A 44 -8.97 -10.22 8.67
C TYR A 44 -8.52 -8.79 8.90
N ILE A 45 -9.25 -7.87 8.32
CA ILE A 45 -9.00 -6.43 8.45
C ILE A 45 -10.30 -5.78 8.92
N ALA A 46 -10.19 -4.86 9.87
CA ALA A 46 -11.28 -3.97 10.23
C ALA A 46 -10.77 -2.54 10.26
N ALA A 47 -11.60 -1.57 9.91
CA ALA A 47 -11.25 -0.16 10.04
C ALA A 47 -12.41 0.65 10.62
N LEU A 48 -12.06 1.66 11.40
CA LEU A 48 -12.96 2.68 11.93
C LEU A 48 -12.61 4.01 11.29
N LEU A 49 -13.56 4.55 10.54
CA LEU A 49 -13.44 5.83 9.84
C LEU A 49 -14.39 6.83 10.53
N GLU A 50 -13.86 7.56 11.49
CA GLU A 50 -14.64 8.58 12.21
C GLU A 50 -14.91 9.78 11.28
N GLY A 51 -16.02 10.47 11.52
CA GLY A 51 -16.42 11.67 10.78
C GLY A 51 -17.91 11.74 10.53
N ASN A 52 -18.38 12.95 10.27
CA ASN A 52 -19.80 13.25 10.05
C ASN A 52 -20.16 13.38 8.57
N GLU A 53 -19.19 13.24 7.67
CA GLU A 53 -19.38 13.34 6.22
C GLU A 53 -19.39 11.94 5.60
N ILE A 54 -20.45 11.14 5.89
CA ILE A 54 -20.60 9.80 5.33
C ILE A 54 -21.26 9.94 3.96
N TRP A 55 -20.43 9.95 2.92
CA TRP A 55 -20.83 10.23 1.57
C TRP A 55 -20.34 9.16 0.60
N ALA A 56 -21.24 8.67 -0.27
CA ALA A 56 -20.96 7.71 -1.33
C ALA A 56 -21.97 7.86 -2.45
N THR A 57 -21.56 7.60 -3.70
CA THR A 57 -22.41 7.67 -4.89
C THR A 57 -22.33 6.41 -5.75
N ILE A 58 -21.20 5.71 -5.73
CA ILE A 58 -20.89 4.57 -6.58
C ILE A 58 -21.52 3.31 -6.02
N LYS A 59 -22.35 2.64 -6.82
CA LYS A 59 -23.06 1.40 -6.47
C LYS A 59 -22.70 0.23 -7.38
N GLN A 60 -21.95 0.49 -8.44
CA GLN A 60 -21.51 -0.53 -9.38
C GLN A 60 -20.12 -1.01 -8.99
N ARG A 61 -19.96 -2.32 -8.79
CA ARG A 61 -18.66 -2.96 -8.60
C ARG A 61 -17.72 -2.64 -9.76
N ASP A 62 -16.43 -2.62 -9.51
CA ASP A 62 -15.36 -2.38 -10.49
C ASP A 62 -15.44 -1.01 -11.17
N SER A 63 -15.95 -0.03 -10.43
CA SER A 63 -15.89 1.38 -10.80
C SER A 63 -14.79 2.06 -10.02
N VAL A 64 -14.22 3.14 -10.56
CA VAL A 64 -13.18 3.93 -9.92
C VAL A 64 -13.67 4.49 -8.59
N MET A 65 -13.28 3.85 -7.49
CA MET A 65 -13.90 4.04 -6.18
C MET A 65 -13.43 5.32 -5.49
N TYR A 66 -12.18 5.74 -5.68
CA TYR A 66 -11.66 6.97 -5.08
C TYR A 66 -12.37 8.27 -5.55
N TYR A 67 -13.34 8.16 -6.46
CA TYR A 67 -14.25 9.28 -6.73
C TYR A 67 -15.30 9.48 -5.63
N ASP A 68 -15.48 8.52 -4.73
CA ASP A 68 -16.22 8.65 -3.48
C ASP A 68 -15.25 8.83 -2.29
N ASN A 69 -15.80 8.98 -1.08
CA ASN A 69 -15.04 8.67 0.12
C ASN A 69 -14.93 7.15 0.23
N ASP A 70 -13.73 6.63 0.43
CA ASP A 70 -13.50 5.20 0.47
C ASP A 70 -12.47 4.77 1.53
N PHE A 71 -12.30 3.47 1.65
CA PHE A 71 -11.24 2.82 2.40
C PHE A 71 -10.56 1.82 1.47
N GLU A 72 -9.24 1.87 1.48
CA GLU A 72 -8.40 1.10 0.58
C GLU A 72 -7.45 0.19 1.35
N VAL A 73 -7.17 -0.97 0.78
CA VAL A 73 -6.24 -1.98 1.29
C VAL A 73 -5.24 -2.33 0.20
N PHE A 74 -3.97 -2.20 0.53
CA PHE A 74 -2.85 -2.54 -0.35
C PHE A 74 -2.03 -3.66 0.28
N ILE A 75 -1.75 -4.73 -0.47
CA ILE A 75 -1.00 -5.90 0.02
C ILE A 75 0.01 -6.36 -1.03
N ASP A 76 1.29 -6.39 -0.64
CA ASP A 76 2.39 -7.05 -1.34
C ASP A 76 2.97 -8.14 -0.43
N PRO A 77 2.51 -9.38 -0.56
CA PRO A 77 2.97 -10.48 0.29
C PRO A 77 4.43 -10.84 0.08
N SER A 78 4.95 -10.60 -1.11
CA SER A 78 6.33 -10.92 -1.46
C SER A 78 7.32 -9.83 -1.06
N GLY A 79 6.84 -8.59 -0.88
CA GLY A 79 7.68 -7.41 -0.72
C GLY A 79 8.54 -7.12 -1.96
N SER A 80 8.15 -7.68 -3.12
CA SER A 80 8.88 -7.52 -4.38
C SER A 80 8.55 -6.26 -5.16
N THR A 81 7.53 -5.53 -4.71
CA THR A 81 6.90 -4.38 -5.37
C THR A 81 6.09 -4.71 -6.63
N HIS A 82 6.07 -5.99 -7.03
CA HIS A 82 5.36 -6.47 -8.19
C HIS A 82 4.27 -7.46 -7.79
N ASN A 83 3.24 -7.54 -8.61
CA ASN A 83 2.09 -8.41 -8.38
C ASN A 83 1.43 -8.16 -7.02
N TYR A 84 1.22 -6.92 -6.66
CA TYR A 84 0.50 -6.54 -5.45
C TYR A 84 -0.97 -6.26 -5.74
N MET A 85 -1.79 -6.34 -4.71
CA MET A 85 -3.23 -6.11 -4.83
C MET A 85 -3.65 -4.80 -4.17
N GLU A 86 -4.76 -4.30 -4.65
CA GLU A 86 -5.52 -3.18 -4.13
C GLU A 86 -7.00 -3.56 -4.03
N LEU A 87 -7.64 -3.19 -2.94
CA LEU A 87 -9.07 -3.32 -2.73
C LEU A 87 -9.59 -2.00 -2.18
N GLU A 88 -10.45 -1.35 -2.94
CA GLU A 88 -11.13 -0.12 -2.54
C GLU A 88 -12.61 -0.42 -2.23
N MET A 89 -13.18 0.28 -1.25
CA MET A 89 -14.59 0.13 -0.92
C MET A 89 -15.17 1.39 -0.27
N ASN A 90 -16.38 1.75 -0.67
CA ASN A 90 -17.10 2.90 -0.13
C ASN A 90 -18.12 2.51 0.97
N ALA A 91 -18.81 3.49 1.53
CA ALA A 91 -19.80 3.29 2.59
C ALA A 91 -21.04 2.49 2.15
N PHE A 92 -21.26 2.27 0.86
CA PHE A 92 -22.28 1.34 0.35
C PHE A 92 -21.82 -0.11 0.31
N ASN A 93 -20.57 -0.40 0.72
CA ASN A 93 -19.93 -1.69 0.54
C ASN A 93 -19.75 -2.07 -0.94
N THR A 94 -19.69 -1.09 -1.81
CA THR A 94 -19.31 -1.30 -3.21
C THR A 94 -17.80 -1.46 -3.29
N GLN A 95 -17.33 -2.42 -4.06
CA GLN A 95 -15.93 -2.82 -4.10
C GLN A 95 -15.32 -2.60 -5.49
N TRP A 96 -14.05 -2.33 -5.51
CA TRP A 96 -13.18 -2.38 -6.68
C TRP A 96 -11.86 -3.02 -6.27
N ASP A 97 -11.51 -4.15 -6.88
CA ASP A 97 -10.27 -4.85 -6.61
C ASP A 97 -9.40 -4.92 -7.87
N LEU A 98 -8.11 -4.75 -7.67
CA LEU A 98 -7.11 -4.62 -8.72
C LEU A 98 -5.90 -5.51 -8.42
N LEU A 99 -5.34 -6.10 -9.47
CA LEU A 99 -4.00 -6.67 -9.43
C LEU A 99 -3.04 -5.73 -10.17
N LEU A 100 -2.03 -5.24 -9.48
CA LEU A 100 -0.99 -4.37 -10.03
C LEU A 100 0.25 -5.20 -10.37
N THR A 101 0.58 -5.31 -11.65
CA THR A 101 1.74 -6.10 -12.08
C THR A 101 3.07 -5.50 -11.64
N MET A 102 3.12 -4.17 -11.55
CA MET A 102 4.23 -3.35 -11.01
C MET A 102 3.73 -1.93 -10.75
N PRO A 103 4.47 -1.09 -10.03
CA PRO A 103 4.11 0.32 -9.82
C PRO A 103 3.89 1.09 -11.12
N TYR A 104 2.92 1.99 -11.13
CA TYR A 104 2.58 2.80 -12.32
C TYR A 104 3.78 3.62 -12.82
N ARG A 105 4.62 4.14 -11.91
CA ARG A 105 5.84 4.89 -12.25
C ARG A 105 6.83 4.09 -13.12
N ASN A 106 6.77 2.76 -13.05
CA ASN A 106 7.63 1.84 -13.80
C ASN A 106 6.93 1.28 -15.05
N GLY A 107 5.78 1.85 -15.43
CA GLY A 107 5.00 1.43 -16.60
C GLY A 107 4.01 0.30 -16.31
N GLY A 108 3.79 -0.02 -15.05
CA GLY A 108 2.77 -0.98 -14.61
C GLY A 108 1.37 -0.57 -14.98
N ARG A 109 0.49 -1.56 -15.03
CA ARG A 109 -0.95 -1.38 -15.27
C ARG A 109 -1.73 -2.21 -14.28
N SER A 110 -2.88 -1.70 -13.89
CA SER A 110 -3.85 -2.49 -13.13
C SER A 110 -4.56 -3.48 -14.03
N VAL A 111 -4.72 -4.70 -13.53
CA VAL A 111 -5.61 -5.71 -14.12
C VAL A 111 -6.96 -5.55 -13.44
N THR A 112 -7.80 -4.71 -14.02
CA THR A 112 -9.12 -4.34 -13.47
C THR A 112 -10.17 -5.45 -13.59
N ALA A 113 -9.90 -6.45 -14.44
CA ALA A 113 -10.75 -7.64 -14.57
C ALA A 113 -10.41 -8.72 -13.53
N TRP A 114 -9.38 -8.50 -12.71
CA TRP A 114 -9.06 -9.39 -11.62
C TRP A 114 -10.10 -9.23 -10.50
N ASN A 115 -10.55 -10.35 -9.97
CA ASN A 115 -11.43 -10.37 -8.81
C ASN A 115 -10.80 -11.28 -7.77
N MET A 116 -10.58 -10.77 -6.57
CA MET A 116 -9.97 -11.53 -5.47
C MET A 116 -10.89 -12.68 -5.06
N PRO A 117 -10.46 -13.94 -5.26
CA PRO A 117 -11.32 -15.07 -4.96
C PRO A 117 -11.67 -15.17 -3.48
N GLY A 118 -12.96 -15.21 -3.17
CA GLY A 118 -13.47 -15.47 -1.83
C GLY A 118 -13.36 -14.29 -0.85
N VAL A 119 -13.00 -13.11 -1.29
CA VAL A 119 -13.06 -11.91 -0.44
C VAL A 119 -14.48 -11.66 0.03
N GLU A 120 -14.65 -11.37 1.31
CA GLU A 120 -15.92 -10.95 1.90
C GLU A 120 -15.73 -9.61 2.61
N THR A 121 -16.66 -8.69 2.38
CA THR A 121 -16.62 -7.36 2.97
C THR A 121 -17.96 -6.99 3.58
N ALA A 122 -17.95 -6.12 4.57
CA ALA A 122 -19.15 -5.56 5.16
C ALA A 122 -18.89 -4.17 5.72
N CYS A 123 -19.88 -3.29 5.59
CA CYS A 123 -19.86 -1.96 6.20
C CYS A 123 -20.93 -1.84 7.31
N MET A 124 -20.64 -1.02 8.32
CA MET A 124 -21.60 -0.54 9.29
C MET A 124 -21.55 0.98 9.33
N ILE A 125 -22.73 1.59 9.36
CA ILE A 125 -22.88 3.05 9.37
C ILE A 125 -23.46 3.49 10.71
N SER A 126 -22.81 4.44 11.38
CA SER A 126 -23.37 5.15 12.54
C SER A 126 -23.91 6.50 12.06
N GLY A 127 -25.16 6.52 11.70
CA GLY A 127 -25.85 7.61 11.02
C GLY A 127 -26.53 7.16 9.73
N GLU A 128 -26.51 7.99 8.71
CA GLU A 128 -27.11 7.72 7.40
C GLU A 128 -26.19 8.18 6.27
N VAL A 129 -25.94 7.32 5.28
CA VAL A 129 -25.16 7.68 4.10
C VAL A 129 -25.90 8.77 3.30
N ASN A 130 -25.18 9.81 2.88
CA ASN A 130 -25.69 10.91 2.08
C ASN A 130 -26.75 11.79 2.77
N ASN A 131 -26.92 11.69 4.06
CA ASN A 131 -27.81 12.55 4.82
C ASN A 131 -27.01 13.47 5.77
N PRO A 132 -26.75 14.73 5.38
CA PRO A 132 -26.00 15.67 6.22
C PRO A 132 -26.77 16.13 7.46
N ALA A 133 -28.07 15.87 7.55
CA ALA A 133 -28.90 16.19 8.72
C ALA A 133 -28.93 15.07 9.76
N ALA A 134 -28.44 13.90 9.44
CA ALA A 134 -28.37 12.77 10.37
C ALA A 134 -27.24 12.98 11.40
N ASP A 135 -27.37 12.34 12.56
CA ASP A 135 -26.30 12.31 13.58
C ASP A 135 -25.19 11.32 13.15
N ASN A 136 -24.48 11.68 12.11
CA ASN A 136 -23.38 10.91 11.54
C ASN A 136 -22.16 10.97 12.45
N LYS A 137 -21.53 9.80 12.73
CA LYS A 137 -20.37 9.71 13.62
C LYS A 137 -19.19 8.97 13.00
N PHE A 138 -19.46 7.86 12.33
CA PHE A 138 -18.45 7.03 11.70
C PHE A 138 -19.08 6.04 10.72
N TRP A 139 -18.26 5.46 9.90
CA TRP A 139 -18.53 4.17 9.28
C TRP A 139 -17.37 3.22 9.54
N SER A 140 -17.63 1.94 9.50
CA SER A 140 -16.62 0.92 9.74
C SER A 140 -16.74 -0.20 8.74
N VAL A 141 -15.61 -0.85 8.48
CA VAL A 141 -15.51 -1.96 7.54
C VAL A 141 -14.97 -3.19 8.24
N GLU A 142 -15.37 -4.35 7.75
CA GLU A 142 -14.73 -5.63 8.01
C GLU A 142 -14.49 -6.32 6.68
N ILE A 143 -13.30 -6.86 6.54
CA ILE A 143 -12.82 -7.54 5.34
C ILE A 143 -12.22 -8.88 5.74
N LYS A 144 -12.63 -9.95 5.06
CA LYS A 144 -12.02 -11.27 5.16
C LYS A 144 -11.39 -11.61 3.82
N ILE A 145 -10.11 -11.86 3.81
CA ILE A 145 -9.33 -12.22 2.61
C ILE A 145 -8.79 -13.64 2.78
N PRO A 146 -9.29 -14.63 2.03
CA PRO A 146 -8.67 -15.95 2.02
C PRO A 146 -7.24 -15.87 1.48
N PHE A 147 -6.26 -16.52 2.15
CA PHE A 147 -4.90 -16.54 1.64
C PHE A 147 -4.81 -17.19 0.24
N ALA A 148 -5.66 -18.17 -0.05
CA ALA A 148 -5.79 -18.74 -1.38
C ALA A 148 -6.18 -17.71 -2.45
N GLY A 149 -6.89 -16.63 -2.08
CA GLY A 149 -7.26 -15.54 -2.97
C GLY A 149 -6.08 -14.62 -3.33
N LEU A 150 -4.99 -14.69 -2.57
CA LEU A 150 -3.77 -13.89 -2.81
C LEU A 150 -2.70 -14.66 -3.60
N THR A 151 -3.03 -15.78 -4.21
CA THR A 151 -2.07 -16.64 -4.91
C THR A 151 -1.31 -15.88 -6.01
N GLU A 152 -1.99 -15.04 -6.77
CA GLU A 152 -1.39 -14.28 -7.88
C GLU A 152 -0.54 -13.09 -7.43
N THR A 153 -0.68 -12.65 -6.18
CA THR A 153 0.12 -11.55 -5.62
C THR A 153 1.45 -12.01 -5.04
N TYR A 154 1.69 -13.31 -4.97
CA TYR A 154 2.89 -13.85 -4.36
C TYR A 154 3.93 -14.25 -5.39
N SER A 155 5.01 -13.48 -5.48
CA SER A 155 6.18 -13.83 -6.29
C SER A 155 7.44 -13.37 -5.57
N LYS A 156 8.31 -14.31 -5.20
CA LYS A 156 9.67 -14.05 -4.70
C LYS A 156 10.74 -14.44 -5.73
N GLU A 157 10.33 -14.83 -6.92
CA GLU A 157 11.22 -15.34 -7.95
C GLU A 157 11.37 -14.31 -9.07
N LYS A 158 12.60 -14.14 -9.54
CA LYS A 158 12.94 -13.27 -10.66
C LYS A 158 12.19 -13.66 -11.95
N ASN A 159 12.05 -14.96 -12.15
CA ASN A 159 11.30 -15.53 -13.25
C ASN A 159 10.19 -16.40 -12.62
N PRO A 160 8.99 -15.90 -12.48
CA PRO A 160 7.89 -16.70 -11.96
C PRO A 160 7.78 -17.97 -12.83
N PRO A 161 7.49 -19.11 -12.22
CA PRO A 161 7.26 -20.35 -12.95
C PRO A 161 6.24 -20.12 -14.05
N GLU A 162 6.38 -20.83 -15.15
CA GLU A 162 5.49 -20.75 -16.31
C GLU A 162 4.05 -20.56 -15.84
N LEU A 163 3.38 -19.56 -16.35
CA LEU A 163 2.00 -19.16 -16.00
C LEU A 163 1.01 -20.34 -15.98
N GLU A 164 1.29 -21.37 -16.76
CA GLU A 164 0.49 -22.60 -16.83
C GLU A 164 0.55 -23.48 -15.57
N ARG A 165 1.50 -23.23 -14.67
CA ARG A 165 1.67 -24.02 -13.44
C ARG A 165 1.12 -23.33 -12.22
N CYS A 166 0.28 -22.35 -12.44
CA CYS A 166 -0.45 -21.65 -11.40
C CYS A 166 0.36 -21.52 -10.13
N TYR A 167 0.66 -20.32 -9.74
CA TYR A 167 1.20 -20.03 -8.42
C TYR A 167 0.64 -21.03 -7.40
N PRO A 168 1.47 -21.64 -6.58
CA PRO A 168 0.97 -22.60 -5.60
C PRO A 168 -0.11 -21.92 -4.75
N VAL A 169 -1.21 -22.64 -4.50
CA VAL A 169 -2.27 -22.13 -3.62
C VAL A 169 -1.61 -21.68 -2.33
N ARG A 170 -1.76 -20.39 -2.02
CA ARG A 170 -1.11 -19.84 -0.86
C ARG A 170 -1.75 -20.37 0.41
N ASN A 171 -0.94 -20.97 1.25
CA ASN A 171 -1.30 -21.29 2.62
C ASN A 171 -1.18 -20.06 3.51
N ALA A 172 -1.62 -20.18 4.76
CA ALA A 172 -1.37 -19.14 5.76
C ALA A 172 0.13 -18.78 5.82
N PRO A 173 0.47 -17.50 6.08
CA PRO A 173 1.85 -17.12 6.32
C PRO A 173 2.40 -17.88 7.53
N THR A 174 3.69 -18.11 7.51
CA THR A 174 4.39 -18.74 8.63
C THR A 174 4.80 -17.71 9.67
N THR A 175 4.94 -18.13 10.92
CA THR A 175 5.47 -17.25 11.99
C THR A 175 6.82 -16.66 11.57
N GLY A 176 6.94 -15.34 11.66
CA GLY A 176 8.11 -14.58 11.24
C GLY A 176 8.08 -14.13 9.76
N GLU A 177 7.09 -14.54 8.99
CA GLU A 177 6.90 -14.02 7.63
C GLU A 177 6.54 -12.54 7.67
N VAL A 178 7.02 -11.77 6.68
CA VAL A 178 6.86 -10.32 6.61
C VAL A 178 6.24 -9.95 5.28
N TRP A 179 5.16 -9.18 5.33
CA TRP A 179 4.53 -8.58 4.15
C TRP A 179 4.66 -7.07 4.15
N ARG A 180 4.47 -6.46 2.99
CA ARG A 180 4.28 -5.02 2.85
C ARG A 180 2.79 -4.76 2.70
N MET A 181 2.25 -3.89 3.54
CA MET A 181 0.84 -3.52 3.51
C MET A 181 0.66 -2.03 3.79
N ASN A 182 -0.37 -1.46 3.23
CA ASN A 182 -0.84 -0.14 3.61
C ASN A 182 -2.37 -0.09 3.59
N PHE A 183 -2.89 0.89 4.29
CA PHE A 183 -4.30 1.26 4.23
C PHE A 183 -4.38 2.73 3.88
N SER A 184 -5.41 3.09 3.12
CA SER A 184 -5.70 4.47 2.79
C SER A 184 -7.18 4.77 3.06
N ARG A 185 -7.46 6.03 3.31
CA ARG A 185 -8.78 6.63 3.28
C ARG A 185 -8.73 7.79 2.31
N VAL A 186 -9.50 7.72 1.26
CA VAL A 186 -9.80 8.89 0.43
C VAL A 186 -10.95 9.66 1.07
N GLN A 187 -10.74 10.94 1.29
CA GLN A 187 -11.73 11.82 1.89
C GLN A 187 -11.89 13.10 1.08
N TRP A 188 -13.02 13.24 0.44
CA TRP A 188 -13.35 14.47 -0.25
C TRP A 188 -13.82 15.55 0.73
N THR A 189 -13.46 16.80 0.46
CA THR A 189 -14.11 17.93 1.11
C THR A 189 -15.45 18.15 0.44
N VAL A 190 -16.52 18.15 1.23
CA VAL A 190 -17.89 18.32 0.75
C VAL A 190 -18.56 19.54 1.37
N ASP A 191 -19.44 20.17 0.61
CA ASP A 191 -20.39 21.20 1.08
C ASP A 191 -21.79 20.58 1.14
N VAL A 192 -22.67 21.22 1.89
CA VAL A 192 -24.08 20.85 1.92
C VAL A 192 -24.86 21.86 1.08
N ALA A 193 -25.43 21.40 -0.03
CA ALA A 193 -26.28 22.18 -0.92
C ALA A 193 -27.62 21.47 -1.07
N ASP A 194 -28.73 22.17 -0.85
CA ASP A 194 -30.10 21.63 -0.94
C ASP A 194 -30.30 20.32 -0.13
N GLY A 195 -29.64 20.27 1.05
CA GLY A 195 -29.73 19.11 1.96
C GLY A 195 -28.96 17.87 1.49
N LYS A 196 -28.04 18.02 0.54
CA LYS A 196 -27.18 16.93 0.01
C LYS A 196 -25.72 17.31 0.05
N TYR A 197 -24.85 16.32 0.15
CA TYR A 197 -23.42 16.52 -0.03
C TYR A 197 -23.06 16.74 -1.51
N ALA A 198 -22.18 17.70 -1.74
CA ALA A 198 -21.55 17.95 -3.03
C ALA A 198 -20.06 18.21 -2.82
N LYS A 199 -19.19 17.73 -3.71
CA LYS A 199 -17.76 18.05 -3.65
C LYS A 199 -17.54 19.55 -3.66
N ARG A 200 -16.75 20.05 -2.71
CA ARG A 200 -16.38 21.47 -2.70
C ARG A 200 -15.55 21.81 -3.93
N THR A 201 -15.87 22.93 -4.55
CA THR A 201 -15.16 23.40 -5.75
C THR A 201 -14.21 24.53 -5.40
N GLY A 202 -13.09 24.59 -6.09
CA GLY A 202 -12.15 25.70 -6.04
C GLY A 202 -12.63 26.89 -6.85
N THR A 203 -11.81 27.92 -6.90
CA THR A 203 -12.08 29.18 -7.65
C THR A 203 -12.12 28.94 -9.17
N ASP A 204 -11.56 27.85 -9.65
CA ASP A 204 -11.59 27.43 -11.05
C ASP A 204 -12.84 26.60 -11.43
N GLY A 205 -13.74 26.39 -10.45
CA GLY A 205 -14.97 25.60 -10.62
C GLY A 205 -14.78 24.09 -10.63
N LYS A 206 -13.56 23.59 -10.40
CA LYS A 206 -13.31 22.16 -10.29
C LYS A 206 -13.37 21.70 -8.83
N PRO A 207 -13.71 20.44 -8.58
CA PRO A 207 -13.57 19.88 -7.22
C PRO A 207 -12.17 20.12 -6.66
N LEU A 208 -12.09 20.45 -5.38
CA LEU A 208 -10.81 20.42 -4.67
C LEU A 208 -10.26 18.98 -4.73
N PRO A 209 -8.94 18.80 -4.71
CA PRO A 209 -8.37 17.46 -4.60
C PRO A 209 -8.87 16.77 -3.33
N GLU A 210 -8.94 15.47 -3.38
CA GLU A 210 -9.20 14.62 -2.23
C GLU A 210 -8.04 14.64 -1.25
N ASP A 211 -8.35 14.44 0.03
CA ASP A 211 -7.36 14.10 1.04
C ASP A 211 -7.06 12.61 0.96
N ASN A 212 -5.79 12.24 1.02
CA ASN A 212 -5.33 10.85 1.08
C ASN A 212 -4.67 10.63 2.45
N TRP A 213 -5.37 9.93 3.34
CA TRP A 213 -4.88 9.63 4.68
C TRP A 213 -4.54 8.15 4.78
N VAL A 214 -3.32 7.84 5.17
CA VAL A 214 -2.76 6.49 5.13
C VAL A 214 -2.22 6.04 6.47
N TRP A 215 -2.17 4.73 6.67
CA TRP A 215 -1.52 4.16 7.85
C TRP A 215 -0.01 4.40 7.84
N ALA A 216 0.67 4.17 6.71
CA ALA A 216 2.08 4.43 6.56
C ALA A 216 2.30 5.46 5.45
N ALA A 217 2.80 6.65 5.79
CA ALA A 217 3.08 7.69 4.81
C ALA A 217 4.12 7.23 3.79
N THR A 218 3.84 7.46 2.50
CA THR A 218 4.79 7.19 1.43
C THR A 218 5.81 8.33 1.24
N GLY A 219 5.48 9.53 1.76
CA GLY A 219 6.26 10.74 1.56
C GLY A 219 5.99 11.44 0.22
N LEU A 220 5.01 10.94 -0.54
CA LEU A 220 4.61 11.42 -1.87
C LEU A 220 3.09 11.36 -1.98
N ILE A 221 2.49 12.14 -2.89
CA ILE A 221 1.07 12.01 -3.23
C ILE A 221 0.91 10.86 -4.25
N ASP A 222 1.28 9.67 -3.83
CA ASP A 222 1.13 8.42 -4.59
C ASP A 222 1.27 7.23 -3.64
N ILE A 223 0.24 6.40 -3.54
CA ILE A 223 0.25 5.21 -2.68
C ILE A 223 1.03 4.05 -3.35
N HIS A 224 1.23 4.06 -4.67
CA HIS A 224 1.85 2.99 -5.44
C HIS A 224 3.39 2.98 -5.34
N TYR A 225 3.87 3.07 -4.11
CA TYR A 225 5.26 2.89 -3.70
C TYR A 225 5.34 1.76 -2.67
N PRO A 226 5.12 0.47 -3.06
CA PRO A 226 5.02 -0.66 -2.12
C PRO A 226 6.21 -0.79 -1.19
N GLU A 227 7.39 -0.36 -1.61
CA GLU A 227 8.60 -0.35 -0.80
C GLU A 227 8.57 0.62 0.38
N THR A 228 7.60 1.55 0.41
CA THR A 228 7.41 2.50 1.51
C THR A 228 6.29 2.09 2.47
N TRP A 229 5.50 1.07 2.12
CA TRP A 229 4.40 0.60 2.97
C TRP A 229 4.90 0.02 4.28
N ALA A 230 4.01 -0.12 5.25
CA ALA A 230 4.34 -0.71 6.53
C ALA A 230 4.78 -2.18 6.40
N TYR A 231 5.61 -2.61 7.35
CA TYR A 231 5.94 -4.02 7.54
C TYR A 231 4.92 -4.68 8.45
N VAL A 232 4.30 -5.75 7.97
CA VAL A 232 3.40 -6.58 8.76
C VAL A 232 4.08 -7.90 9.05
N PHE A 233 4.39 -8.14 10.33
CA PHE A 233 5.00 -9.38 10.81
C PHE A 233 3.90 -10.34 11.25
N PHE A 234 3.89 -11.53 10.69
CA PHE A 234 2.97 -12.59 11.12
C PHE A 234 3.56 -13.29 12.34
N THR A 235 2.98 -13.04 13.51
CA THR A 235 3.46 -13.59 14.78
C THR A 235 2.31 -14.24 15.56
N GLU A 236 2.64 -15.20 16.42
CA GLU A 236 1.70 -15.69 17.41
C GLU A 236 1.63 -14.66 18.57
N ASN A 237 0.46 -14.38 19.06
CA ASN A 237 0.22 -13.53 20.25
C ASN A 237 0.74 -12.09 20.16
N GLY A 238 1.03 -11.54 18.97
CA GLY A 238 1.48 -10.15 18.81
C GLY A 238 2.90 -9.89 19.32
N GLU A 239 3.76 -10.90 19.29
CA GLU A 239 5.16 -10.77 19.67
C GLU A 239 5.91 -9.87 18.67
N SER A 240 6.85 -9.06 19.18
CA SER A 240 7.71 -8.25 18.32
C SER A 240 8.76 -9.11 17.63
N CYS A 241 8.94 -8.91 16.33
CA CYS A 241 10.01 -9.52 15.56
C CYS A 241 11.08 -8.48 15.18
N PRO A 242 12.35 -8.84 15.21
CA PRO A 242 13.39 -7.97 14.68
C PRO A 242 13.24 -7.86 13.16
N MET A 243 13.49 -6.66 12.62
CA MET A 243 13.53 -6.45 11.18
C MET A 243 14.58 -7.36 10.54
N PRO A 244 14.21 -8.19 9.55
CA PRO A 244 15.16 -9.03 8.81
C PRO A 244 16.29 -8.22 8.17
N GLU A 245 17.46 -8.83 8.05
CA GLU A 245 18.64 -8.19 7.45
C GLU A 245 18.34 -7.76 6.00
N GLU A 246 17.71 -8.63 5.24
CA GLU A 246 17.35 -8.41 3.85
C GLU A 246 16.45 -7.17 3.68
N GLU A 247 15.51 -6.95 4.58
CA GLU A 247 14.62 -5.79 4.51
C GLU A 247 15.36 -4.47 4.82
N LYS A 248 16.32 -4.50 5.77
CA LYS A 248 17.18 -3.34 6.04
C LYS A 248 18.06 -3.00 4.84
N ILE A 249 18.67 -4.02 4.24
CA ILE A 249 19.50 -3.87 3.05
C ILE A 249 18.69 -3.35 1.88
N LYS A 250 17.50 -3.92 1.67
CA LYS A 250 16.57 -3.50 0.63
C LYS A 250 16.23 -2.01 0.73
N LEU A 251 15.89 -1.51 1.92
CA LEU A 251 15.61 -0.09 2.15
C LEU A 251 16.77 0.81 1.70
N GLU A 252 18.01 0.45 2.01
CA GLU A 252 19.18 1.22 1.60
C GLU A 252 19.40 1.14 0.07
N MET A 253 19.16 -0.02 -0.52
CA MET A 253 19.26 -0.17 -1.98
C MET A 253 18.19 0.64 -2.72
N TYR A 254 16.97 0.78 -2.18
CA TYR A 254 15.95 1.65 -2.79
C TYR A 254 16.34 3.13 -2.78
N LYS A 255 17.12 3.61 -1.82
CA LYS A 255 17.67 4.98 -1.89
C LYS A 255 18.57 5.15 -3.12
N ILE A 256 19.42 4.16 -3.41
CA ILE A 256 20.26 4.16 -4.60
C ILE A 256 19.42 4.00 -5.88
N TYR A 257 18.39 3.18 -5.84
CA TYR A 257 17.42 3.04 -6.93
C TYR A 257 16.79 4.39 -7.32
N TYR A 258 16.29 5.16 -6.34
CA TYR A 258 15.76 6.49 -6.62
C TYR A 258 16.83 7.46 -7.15
N ALA A 259 18.02 7.40 -6.57
CA ALA A 259 19.14 8.22 -7.02
C ALA A 259 19.55 7.90 -8.46
N GLN A 260 19.52 6.63 -8.88
CA GLN A 260 19.77 6.21 -10.25
C GLN A 260 18.74 6.78 -11.24
N HIS A 261 17.46 6.74 -10.90
CA HIS A 261 16.43 7.33 -11.75
C HIS A 261 16.58 8.85 -11.86
N GLU A 262 16.89 9.54 -10.76
CA GLU A 262 17.12 10.98 -10.79
C GLU A 262 18.40 11.34 -11.52
N PHE A 263 19.46 10.54 -11.38
CA PHE A 263 20.70 10.69 -12.15
C PHE A 263 20.43 10.56 -13.66
N CYS A 264 19.69 9.53 -14.05
CA CYS A 264 19.31 9.32 -15.44
C CYS A 264 18.47 10.48 -16.00
N ARG A 265 17.54 11.00 -15.20
CA ARG A 265 16.72 12.16 -15.56
C ARG A 265 17.58 13.42 -15.81
N ARG A 266 18.65 13.60 -15.02
CA ARG A 266 19.55 14.78 -15.14
C ARG A 266 20.58 14.63 -16.26
N PHE A 267 21.16 13.44 -16.42
CA PHE A 267 22.34 13.25 -17.26
C PHE A 267 22.09 12.37 -18.50
N GLY A 268 20.91 11.78 -18.64
CA GLY A 268 20.54 10.93 -19.78
C GLY A 268 21.19 9.54 -19.77
N CYS A 269 21.84 9.16 -18.67
CA CYS A 269 22.45 7.84 -18.47
C CYS A 269 22.41 7.47 -16.98
N PHE A 270 22.57 6.20 -16.67
CA PHE A 270 22.69 5.73 -15.29
C PHE A 270 24.12 5.90 -14.75
N ALA A 271 24.23 6.19 -13.46
CA ALA A 271 25.50 6.24 -12.74
C ALA A 271 26.14 4.84 -12.69
N LYS A 272 27.46 4.78 -12.78
CA LYS A 272 28.21 3.53 -12.79
C LYS A 272 28.52 2.97 -11.40
N THR A 273 28.40 3.80 -10.39
CA THR A 273 28.59 3.41 -8.98
C THR A 273 27.48 3.98 -8.10
N ALA A 274 27.26 3.38 -6.93
CA ALA A 274 26.28 3.86 -5.97
C ALA A 274 26.67 5.25 -5.42
N GLU A 275 27.96 5.53 -5.24
CA GLU A 275 28.45 6.83 -4.79
C GLU A 275 28.19 7.93 -5.82
N GLU A 276 28.37 7.62 -7.11
CA GLU A 276 28.05 8.55 -8.18
C GLU A 276 26.53 8.86 -8.22
N ALA A 277 25.70 7.82 -8.10
CA ALA A 277 24.25 7.98 -8.02
C ALA A 277 23.82 8.81 -6.80
N ALA A 278 24.46 8.61 -5.66
CA ALA A 278 24.12 9.25 -4.39
C ALA A 278 24.19 10.79 -4.45
N ALA A 279 24.95 11.38 -5.38
CA ALA A 279 24.91 12.82 -5.63
C ALA A 279 23.55 13.34 -6.11
N CYS A 280 22.65 12.44 -6.50
CA CYS A 280 21.29 12.73 -6.96
C CYS A 280 20.20 12.24 -6.01
N LEU A 281 20.53 11.89 -4.75
CA LEU A 281 19.52 11.52 -3.77
C LEU A 281 18.45 12.62 -3.62
N PRO A 282 17.18 12.27 -3.58
CA PRO A 282 16.12 13.22 -3.27
C PRO A 282 16.34 13.89 -1.91
N THR A 283 15.89 15.13 -1.78
CA THR A 283 15.95 15.88 -0.52
C THR A 283 15.21 15.12 0.57
N GLY A 284 15.81 14.98 1.75
CA GLY A 284 15.21 14.27 2.88
C GLY A 284 15.68 12.81 3.04
N PHE A 285 16.37 12.23 2.04
CA PHE A 285 16.96 10.92 2.19
C PHE A 285 18.36 11.03 2.80
N ALA A 286 18.56 10.37 3.94
CA ALA A 286 19.89 10.19 4.51
C ALA A 286 20.66 9.16 3.67
N TYR A 287 21.89 9.50 3.33
CA TYR A 287 22.80 8.60 2.60
C TYR A 287 23.66 7.81 3.60
N ASP A 288 23.61 6.50 3.48
CA ASP A 288 24.53 5.61 4.17
C ASP A 288 25.71 5.27 3.24
N ALA A 289 26.87 5.86 3.50
CA ALA A 289 28.07 5.67 2.70
C ALA A 289 28.56 4.20 2.71
N ASP A 290 28.40 3.49 3.83
CA ASP A 290 28.78 2.07 3.91
C ASP A 290 27.81 1.19 3.12
N ALA A 291 26.52 1.51 3.15
CA ALA A 291 25.53 0.83 2.33
C ALA A 291 25.83 1.00 0.84
N ALA A 292 26.11 2.20 0.40
CA ALA A 292 26.45 2.47 -1.01
C ALA A 292 27.72 1.75 -1.43
N LYS A 293 28.78 1.82 -0.63
CA LYS A 293 30.06 1.17 -0.93
C LYS A 293 29.96 -0.35 -1.12
N ASN A 294 28.99 -0.98 -0.43
CA ASN A 294 28.75 -2.42 -0.50
C ASN A 294 27.69 -2.80 -1.53
N THR A 295 27.12 -1.84 -2.26
CA THR A 295 26.15 -2.07 -3.32
C THR A 295 26.83 -2.00 -4.68
N ILE A 296 26.82 -3.10 -5.41
CA ILE A 296 27.34 -3.19 -6.77
C ILE A 296 26.27 -2.63 -7.69
N VAL A 297 26.69 -1.83 -8.66
CA VAL A 297 25.85 -1.24 -9.70
C VAL A 297 26.29 -1.75 -11.05
N GLU A 298 25.41 -2.44 -11.76
CA GLU A 298 25.59 -2.84 -13.14
C GLU A 298 24.64 -2.05 -14.03
N THR A 299 25.15 -1.46 -15.11
CA THR A 299 24.34 -0.58 -15.96
C THR A 299 24.51 -0.89 -17.45
N THR A 300 23.42 -0.64 -18.18
CA THR A 300 23.39 -0.52 -19.63
C THR A 300 22.92 0.88 -20.01
N SER A 301 22.71 1.14 -21.30
CA SER A 301 22.13 2.42 -21.74
C SER A 301 20.68 2.64 -21.29
N ARG A 302 19.96 1.59 -20.86
CA ARG A 302 18.52 1.65 -20.52
C ARG A 302 18.14 0.99 -19.20
N TYR A 303 19.03 0.20 -18.60
CA TYR A 303 18.76 -0.59 -17.41
C TYR A 303 19.89 -0.46 -16.41
N PHE A 304 19.55 -0.63 -15.16
CA PHE A 304 20.52 -0.89 -14.11
C PHE A 304 20.03 -2.02 -13.21
N GLU A 305 20.96 -2.66 -12.54
CA GLU A 305 20.73 -3.61 -11.49
C GLU A 305 21.64 -3.29 -10.31
N LEU A 306 21.06 -3.31 -9.12
CA LEU A 306 21.79 -3.16 -7.87
C LEU A 306 21.86 -4.52 -7.20
N SER A 307 23.05 -4.90 -6.72
CA SER A 307 23.21 -6.13 -5.99
C SER A 307 24.04 -5.94 -4.73
N ARG A 308 23.71 -6.71 -3.67
CA ARG A 308 24.42 -6.68 -2.39
C ARG A 308 24.40 -8.03 -1.71
N LYS A 309 25.55 -8.48 -1.19
CA LYS A 309 25.67 -9.71 -0.42
C LYS A 309 25.02 -9.57 0.96
N LEU A 310 24.28 -10.60 1.33
CA LEU A 310 23.74 -10.82 2.67
C LEU A 310 24.74 -11.62 3.52
N THR A 311 24.60 -11.54 4.84
CA THR A 311 25.46 -12.31 5.76
C THR A 311 25.31 -13.82 5.58
N CYS A 312 24.16 -14.30 5.12
CA CYS A 312 23.91 -15.70 4.78
C CYS A 312 24.59 -16.20 3.49
N GLY A 313 25.30 -15.30 2.78
CA GLY A 313 26.00 -15.60 1.52
C GLY A 313 25.16 -15.43 0.26
N LYS A 314 23.83 -15.29 0.37
CA LYS A 314 22.93 -14.96 -0.74
C LYS A 314 23.14 -13.50 -1.20
N THR A 315 22.50 -13.14 -2.31
CA THR A 315 22.57 -11.80 -2.88
C THR A 315 21.17 -11.19 -2.94
N MET A 316 20.98 -10.03 -2.35
CA MET A 316 19.83 -9.16 -2.60
C MET A 316 20.04 -8.43 -3.92
N VAL A 317 19.03 -8.42 -4.77
CA VAL A 317 19.01 -7.73 -6.07
C VAL A 317 17.83 -6.77 -6.12
N VAL A 318 18.04 -5.57 -6.66
CA VAL A 318 16.99 -4.59 -6.99
C VAL A 318 17.20 -4.13 -8.43
N GLN A 319 16.19 -4.31 -9.27
CA GLN A 319 16.24 -3.95 -10.70
C GLN A 319 15.70 -2.53 -10.95
N CYS A 320 15.94 -2.01 -12.14
CA CYS A 320 15.56 -0.65 -12.54
C CYS A 320 14.05 -0.39 -12.54
N ASP A 321 13.20 -1.40 -12.54
CA ASP A 321 11.75 -1.31 -12.40
C ASP A 321 11.28 -1.47 -10.94
N GLY A 322 12.23 -1.59 -10.01
CA GLY A 322 11.97 -1.78 -8.59
C GLY A 322 11.73 -3.24 -8.19
N PHE A 323 11.69 -4.18 -9.15
CA PHE A 323 11.59 -5.60 -8.78
C PHE A 323 12.79 -6.01 -7.93
N ASN A 324 12.53 -6.72 -6.84
CA ASN A 324 13.60 -7.19 -5.97
C ASN A 324 13.43 -8.68 -5.65
N TYR A 325 14.55 -9.35 -5.45
CA TYR A 325 14.62 -10.77 -5.14
C TYR A 325 15.94 -11.13 -4.46
N ILE A 326 16.01 -12.35 -3.93
CA ILE A 326 17.22 -12.91 -3.30
C ILE A 326 17.63 -14.16 -4.11
N GLU A 327 18.89 -14.21 -4.55
CA GLU A 327 19.52 -15.36 -5.24
C GLU A 327 20.66 -15.98 -4.46
#